data_3dfcd067e3d9da2912cb94c6d4872e4c
#
_entry.id   3dfcd067e3d9da2912cb94c6d4872e4c
#
_cell.length_a   1.000
_cell.length_b   1.000
_cell.length_c   1.000
_cell.angle_alpha   90.00
_cell.angle_beta   90.00
_cell.angle_gamma   90.00
#
_symmetry.space_group_name_H-M   'P 1'
#
loop_
_entity.id
_entity.type
_entity.pdbx_description
1 polymer ?
#
loop_
_entity_poly.entity_id
_entity_poly.type
_entity_poly.pdbx_seq_one_letter_code
_entity_poly.pdbx_strand_id
1 'polypeptide(L)'
;MLENSKDRNTELRSQNNFMSRKKRAPKRISYPDPKYGSLILAKFINFVMYDGKKSTAESIIYTTFEMIKNKTKEDPVKVFNDAINNIRPNLEVRSRRVGGATYQVPVEVKTKRSQTLALRWLLEATRKRKNKTMSDKLFNELMDASQKKGSAIKKREDTHRMAESNKAFAHFRW
;
A
#
# COMPACT_ATOMS: atom_id res chain seq x y z
N MET A 1 -35.90 -17.09 26.25
CA MET A 1 -34.88 -17.19 25.18
C MET A 1 -33.81 -16.09 25.25
N LEU A 2 -33.24 -15.80 26.43
CA LEU A 2 -32.22 -14.73 26.62
C LEU A 2 -30.97 -15.18 27.40
N GLU A 3 -30.75 -16.49 27.60
CA GLU A 3 -29.61 -17.01 28.37
C GLU A 3 -28.38 -17.40 27.58
N ASN A 4 -28.43 -17.39 26.25
CA ASN A 4 -27.37 -17.99 25.38
C ASN A 4 -26.34 -16.99 24.84
N SER A 5 -26.39 -15.72 25.23
CA SER A 5 -25.39 -14.72 24.75
C SER A 5 -24.25 -14.45 25.73
N LYS A 6 -24.44 -14.69 27.04
CA LYS A 6 -23.40 -14.49 28.06
C LYS A 6 -22.37 -15.63 28.06
N ASP A 7 -22.78 -16.87 27.83
CA ASP A 7 -21.89 -18.03 27.87
C ASP A 7 -20.91 -18.06 26.69
N ARG A 8 -21.33 -17.66 25.48
CA ARG A 8 -20.43 -17.55 24.32
C ARG A 8 -19.32 -16.51 24.49
N ASN A 9 -19.59 -15.43 25.20
CA ASN A 9 -18.57 -14.40 25.48
C ASN A 9 -17.58 -14.83 26.58
N THR A 10 -18.01 -15.71 27.48
CA THR A 10 -17.16 -16.25 28.56
C THR A 10 -16.24 -17.34 28.02
N GLU A 11 -16.72 -18.23 27.14
CA GLU A 11 -15.89 -19.23 26.46
C GLU A 11 -14.85 -18.62 25.53
N LEU A 12 -15.19 -17.55 24.79
CA LEU A 12 -14.24 -16.80 23.98
C LEU A 12 -13.16 -16.07 24.78
N ARG A 13 -13.43 -15.75 26.06
CA ARG A 13 -12.43 -15.17 26.98
C ARG A 13 -11.52 -16.22 27.59
N SER A 14 -11.99 -17.45 27.84
CA SER A 14 -11.17 -18.51 28.46
C SER A 14 -10.12 -19.10 27.50
N GLN A 15 -10.34 -19.06 26.19
CA GLN A 15 -9.37 -19.53 25.19
C GLN A 15 -8.21 -18.56 24.91
N ASN A 16 -8.18 -17.39 25.56
CA ASN A 16 -7.23 -16.31 25.24
C ASN A 16 -6.10 -16.13 26.25
N ASN A 17 -5.84 -17.08 27.14
CA ASN A 17 -4.75 -17.00 28.13
C ASN A 17 -3.40 -17.49 27.56
N PHE A 18 -3.04 -17.06 26.34
CA PHE A 18 -1.70 -17.28 25.80
C PHE A 18 -0.76 -16.13 26.20
N MET A 19 0.42 -16.49 26.68
CA MET A 19 1.49 -15.54 26.98
C MET A 19 1.71 -14.55 25.83
N SER A 20 1.89 -13.28 26.13
CA SER A 20 2.01 -12.16 25.15
C SER A 20 3.05 -12.40 24.04
N ARG A 21 4.11 -13.18 24.31
CA ARG A 21 5.14 -13.56 23.33
C ARG A 21 4.66 -14.48 22.22
N LYS A 22 3.60 -15.27 22.41
CA LYS A 22 3.03 -16.21 21.43
C LYS A 22 1.77 -15.68 20.75
N LYS A 23 1.09 -14.70 21.33
CA LYS A 23 -0.18 -14.17 20.82
C LYS A 23 0.07 -13.16 19.69
N ARG A 24 -0.35 -13.48 18.48
CA ARG A 24 -0.41 -12.49 17.40
C ARG A 24 -1.65 -11.62 17.60
N ALA A 25 -1.47 -10.30 17.60
CA ALA A 25 -2.59 -9.39 17.67
C ALA A 25 -3.62 -9.66 16.54
N PRO A 26 -4.93 -9.62 16.85
CA PRO A 26 -5.97 -9.79 15.83
C PRO A 26 -5.83 -8.68 14.77
N LYS A 27 -5.99 -9.05 13.51
CA LYS A 27 -5.95 -8.07 12.41
C LYS A 27 -7.22 -7.23 12.49
N ARG A 28 -7.05 -5.92 12.61
CA ARG A 28 -8.18 -4.98 12.54
C ARG A 28 -8.81 -5.01 11.16
N ILE A 29 -10.13 -5.01 11.11
CA ILE A 29 -10.92 -4.91 9.88
C ILE A 29 -10.81 -3.45 9.41
N SER A 30 -10.42 -3.26 8.14
CA SER A 30 -10.43 -1.94 7.52
C SER A 30 -11.78 -1.73 6.85
N TYR A 31 -12.46 -0.64 7.17
CA TYR A 31 -13.69 -0.25 6.49
C TYR A 31 -13.38 0.45 5.16
N PRO A 32 -14.23 0.31 4.14
CA PRO A 32 -14.07 1.03 2.88
C PRO A 32 -14.30 2.53 3.06
N ASP A 33 -13.82 3.32 2.11
CA ASP A 33 -14.06 4.76 2.06
C ASP A 33 -15.56 5.07 1.88
N PRO A 34 -16.14 6.00 2.65
CA PRO A 34 -17.59 6.27 2.57
C PRO A 34 -18.03 6.89 1.24
N LYS A 35 -17.17 7.69 0.56
CA LYS A 35 -17.53 8.38 -0.69
C LYS A 35 -17.42 7.47 -1.92
N TYR A 36 -16.41 6.60 -1.97
CA TYR A 36 -16.09 5.78 -3.15
C TYR A 36 -16.16 4.27 -2.89
N GLY A 37 -16.47 3.80 -1.70
CA GLY A 37 -16.61 2.38 -1.35
C GLY A 37 -15.34 1.53 -1.50
N SER A 38 -14.17 2.13 -1.71
CA SER A 38 -12.93 1.43 -2.00
C SER A 38 -12.07 1.19 -0.76
N LEU A 39 -11.74 -0.09 -0.48
CA LEU A 39 -10.81 -0.48 0.58
C LEU A 39 -9.37 -0.02 0.31
N ILE A 40 -8.97 0.02 -0.96
CA ILE A 40 -7.62 0.45 -1.34
C ILE A 40 -7.47 1.94 -1.08
N LEU A 41 -8.50 2.71 -1.43
CA LEU A 41 -8.55 4.15 -1.18
C LEU A 41 -8.52 4.47 0.31
N ALA A 42 -9.31 3.77 1.13
CA ALA A 42 -9.30 3.93 2.58
C ALA A 42 -7.90 3.68 3.19
N LYS A 43 -7.19 2.67 2.70
CA LYS A 43 -5.79 2.44 3.08
C LYS A 43 -4.87 3.56 2.61
N PHE A 44 -5.08 4.08 1.41
CA PHE A 44 -4.27 5.18 0.89
C PHE A 44 -4.47 6.47 1.68
N ILE A 45 -5.71 6.80 2.08
CA ILE A 45 -6.01 7.90 3.00
C ILE A 45 -5.17 7.79 4.29
N ASN A 46 -5.12 6.59 4.88
CA ASN A 46 -4.32 6.34 6.08
C ASN A 46 -2.79 6.50 5.84
N PHE A 47 -2.28 6.23 4.64
CA PHE A 47 -0.87 6.50 4.30
C PHE A 47 -0.58 7.98 4.08
N VAL A 48 -1.51 8.71 3.50
CA VAL A 48 -1.38 10.18 3.26
C VAL A 48 -1.49 10.95 4.56
N MET A 49 -2.31 10.47 5.49
CA MET A 49 -2.56 11.07 6.79
C MET A 49 -1.26 11.32 7.57
N TYR A 50 -1.15 12.51 8.15
CA TYR A 50 -0.07 12.91 9.04
C TYR A 50 -0.64 13.36 10.39
N ASP A 51 0.00 13.00 11.49
CA ASP A 51 -0.41 13.33 12.87
C ASP A 51 -1.89 13.01 13.22
N GLY A 52 -2.44 11.96 12.61
CA GLY A 52 -3.84 11.57 12.84
C GLY A 52 -4.89 12.47 12.16
N LYS A 53 -4.50 13.47 11.36
CA LYS A 53 -5.39 14.40 10.68
C LYS A 53 -6.06 13.75 9.46
N LYS A 54 -7.02 12.86 9.72
CA LYS A 54 -7.67 12.06 8.67
C LYS A 54 -8.52 12.91 7.73
N SER A 55 -9.29 13.86 8.25
CA SER A 55 -10.15 14.75 7.46
C SER A 55 -9.37 15.56 6.43
N THR A 56 -8.18 16.04 6.80
CA THR A 56 -7.27 16.74 5.87
C THR A 56 -6.80 15.83 4.75
N ALA A 57 -6.44 14.56 5.07
CA ALA A 57 -6.03 13.59 4.07
C ALA A 57 -7.18 13.21 3.12
N GLU A 58 -8.40 13.07 3.63
CA GLU A 58 -9.61 12.84 2.83
C GLU A 58 -9.87 14.01 1.88
N SER A 59 -9.80 15.25 2.38
CA SER A 59 -9.98 16.46 1.57
C SER A 59 -8.96 16.51 0.42
N ILE A 60 -7.68 16.25 0.68
CA ILE A 60 -6.62 16.23 -0.35
C ILE A 60 -6.96 15.22 -1.45
N ILE A 61 -7.36 14.00 -1.07
CA ILE A 61 -7.65 12.93 -2.02
C ILE A 61 -8.93 13.22 -2.81
N TYR A 62 -9.99 13.71 -2.15
CA TYR A 62 -11.24 14.03 -2.84
C TYR A 62 -11.07 15.19 -3.82
N THR A 63 -10.34 16.24 -3.44
CA THR A 63 -9.97 17.33 -4.36
C THR A 63 -9.17 16.79 -5.56
N THR A 64 -8.20 15.88 -5.33
CA THR A 64 -7.46 15.24 -6.41
C THR A 64 -8.37 14.47 -7.36
N PHE A 65 -9.33 13.72 -6.84
CA PHE A 65 -10.27 12.95 -7.64
C PHE A 65 -11.23 13.83 -8.45
N GLU A 66 -11.65 14.97 -7.89
CA GLU A 66 -12.42 15.97 -8.62
C GLU A 66 -11.61 16.59 -9.76
N MET A 67 -10.33 16.87 -9.53
CA MET A 67 -9.41 17.33 -10.60
C MET A 67 -9.25 16.31 -11.72
N ILE A 68 -9.12 15.00 -11.38
CA ILE A 68 -9.06 13.92 -12.37
C ILE A 68 -10.37 13.90 -13.19
N LYS A 69 -11.52 13.86 -12.52
CA LYS A 69 -12.83 13.84 -13.18
C LYS A 69 -13.02 15.01 -14.14
N ASN A 70 -12.62 16.22 -13.72
CA ASN A 70 -12.76 17.44 -14.53
C ASN A 70 -11.85 17.43 -15.76
N LYS A 71 -10.64 16.86 -15.65
CA LYS A 71 -9.63 16.90 -16.71
C LYS A 71 -9.73 15.73 -17.69
N THR A 72 -10.02 14.53 -17.21
CA THR A 72 -10.06 13.30 -18.04
C THR A 72 -11.47 12.86 -18.39
N LYS A 73 -12.50 13.34 -17.65
CA LYS A 73 -13.90 12.86 -17.75
C LYS A 73 -14.06 11.35 -17.47
N GLU A 74 -13.03 10.69 -16.97
CA GLU A 74 -13.03 9.27 -16.57
C GLU A 74 -13.38 9.10 -15.10
N ASP A 75 -13.74 7.88 -14.71
CA ASP A 75 -13.93 7.54 -13.29
C ASP A 75 -12.57 7.62 -12.55
N PRO A 76 -12.44 8.54 -11.56
CA PRO A 76 -11.20 8.73 -10.81
C PRO A 76 -10.77 7.47 -10.04
N VAL A 77 -11.72 6.61 -9.63
CA VAL A 77 -11.39 5.34 -8.96
C VAL A 77 -10.72 4.37 -9.93
N LYS A 78 -11.16 4.33 -11.19
CA LYS A 78 -10.53 3.52 -12.24
C LYS A 78 -9.10 3.98 -12.49
N VAL A 79 -8.89 5.28 -12.73
CA VAL A 79 -7.55 5.87 -12.94
C VAL A 79 -6.62 5.57 -11.76
N PHE A 80 -7.12 5.70 -10.53
CA PHE A 80 -6.37 5.37 -9.32
C PHE A 80 -5.98 3.88 -9.27
N ASN A 81 -6.90 2.97 -9.55
CA ASN A 81 -6.63 1.53 -9.54
C ASN A 81 -5.61 1.15 -10.63
N ASP A 82 -5.72 1.73 -11.82
CA ASP A 82 -4.79 1.51 -12.93
C ASP A 82 -3.38 2.01 -12.56
N ALA A 83 -3.28 3.20 -11.97
CA ALA A 83 -2.02 3.72 -11.45
C ALA A 83 -1.39 2.78 -10.41
N ILE A 84 -2.16 2.31 -9.43
CA ILE A 84 -1.68 1.36 -8.41
C ILE A 84 -1.24 0.05 -9.05
N ASN A 85 -2.00 -0.51 -9.98
CA ASN A 85 -1.65 -1.74 -10.68
C ASN A 85 -0.35 -1.60 -11.47
N ASN A 86 -0.14 -0.45 -12.10
CA ASN A 86 1.09 -0.14 -12.83
C ASN A 86 2.32 -0.01 -11.89
N ILE A 87 2.13 0.48 -10.65
CA ILE A 87 3.23 0.65 -9.68
C ILE A 87 3.56 -0.65 -8.94
N ARG A 88 2.64 -1.62 -8.85
CA ARG A 88 2.84 -2.86 -8.08
C ARG A 88 4.09 -3.62 -8.53
N PRO A 89 5.04 -3.92 -7.63
CA PRO A 89 6.17 -4.79 -7.95
C PRO A 89 5.79 -6.26 -7.85
N ASN A 90 6.33 -7.08 -8.75
CA ASN A 90 6.26 -8.54 -8.69
C ASN A 90 7.43 -9.14 -7.91
N LEU A 91 8.60 -8.48 -7.95
CA LEU A 91 9.83 -8.89 -7.30
C LEU A 91 10.32 -7.81 -6.34
N GLU A 92 10.91 -8.22 -5.23
CA GLU A 92 11.70 -7.36 -4.32
C GLU A 92 13.04 -8.03 -4.04
N VAL A 93 14.02 -7.24 -3.64
CA VAL A 93 15.33 -7.75 -3.22
C VAL A 93 15.40 -7.73 -1.71
N ARG A 94 15.80 -8.85 -1.11
CA ARG A 94 16.01 -8.98 0.33
C ARG A 94 17.44 -9.38 0.63
N SER A 95 18.04 -8.67 1.59
CA SER A 95 19.37 -9.02 2.09
C SER A 95 19.30 -10.30 2.92
N ARG A 96 20.16 -11.28 2.60
CA ARG A 96 20.36 -12.52 3.35
C ARG A 96 21.85 -12.67 3.68
N ARG A 97 22.14 -13.06 4.92
CA ARG A 97 23.51 -13.32 5.35
C ARG A 97 23.77 -14.82 5.30
N VAL A 98 24.74 -15.20 4.49
CA VAL A 98 25.14 -16.60 4.29
C VAL A 98 26.66 -16.68 4.43
N GLY A 99 27.17 -17.50 5.36
CA GLY A 99 28.60 -17.69 5.57
C GLY A 99 29.39 -16.41 5.85
N GLY A 100 28.75 -15.39 6.52
CA GLY A 100 29.39 -14.11 6.82
C GLY A 100 29.23 -13.04 5.74
N ALA A 101 28.93 -13.38 4.49
CA ALA A 101 28.64 -12.44 3.40
C ALA A 101 27.16 -12.10 3.31
N THR A 102 26.83 -10.86 2.89
CA THR A 102 25.45 -10.41 2.70
C THR A 102 25.12 -10.42 1.22
N TYR A 103 24.13 -11.24 0.84
CA TYR A 103 23.64 -11.36 -0.53
C TYR A 103 22.29 -10.69 -0.70
N GLN A 104 22.07 -10.06 -1.84
CA GLN A 104 20.78 -9.49 -2.24
C GLN A 104 19.98 -10.54 -3.00
N VAL A 105 19.01 -11.18 -2.31
CA VAL A 105 18.25 -12.29 -2.87
C VAL A 105 16.92 -11.80 -3.45
N PRO A 106 16.63 -12.06 -4.73
CA PRO A 106 15.34 -11.71 -5.34
C PRO A 106 14.23 -12.63 -4.81
N VAL A 107 13.13 -12.05 -4.37
CA VAL A 107 11.97 -12.76 -3.81
C VAL A 107 10.69 -12.24 -4.43
N GLU A 108 9.77 -13.14 -4.77
CA GLU A 108 8.42 -12.76 -5.21
C GLU A 108 7.65 -12.06 -4.11
N VAL A 109 6.91 -11.03 -4.47
CA VAL A 109 6.15 -10.21 -3.53
C VAL A 109 4.71 -10.71 -3.44
N LYS A 110 4.27 -11.07 -2.22
CA LYS A 110 2.87 -11.42 -1.97
C LYS A 110 1.95 -10.24 -2.29
N THR A 111 0.77 -10.50 -2.86
CA THR A 111 -0.20 -9.49 -3.34
C THR A 111 -0.48 -8.36 -2.33
N LYS A 112 -0.69 -8.69 -1.05
CA LYS A 112 -0.93 -7.68 0.00
C LYS A 112 0.28 -6.76 0.23
N ARG A 113 1.49 -7.29 0.14
CA ARG A 113 2.73 -6.52 0.28
C ARG A 113 2.99 -5.67 -0.96
N SER A 114 2.81 -6.23 -2.15
CA SER A 114 2.92 -5.52 -3.43
C SER A 114 2.01 -4.28 -3.46
N GLN A 115 0.75 -4.43 -3.03
CA GLN A 115 -0.17 -3.30 -2.87
C GLN A 115 0.34 -2.24 -1.88
N THR A 116 0.85 -2.67 -0.73
CA THR A 116 1.38 -1.75 0.29
C THR A 116 2.60 -0.99 -0.22
N LEU A 117 3.49 -1.66 -0.95
CA LEU A 117 4.66 -1.04 -1.57
C LEU A 117 4.25 -0.01 -2.63
N ALA A 118 3.28 -0.35 -3.48
CA ALA A 118 2.76 0.57 -4.50
C ALA A 118 2.22 1.87 -3.87
N LEU A 119 1.40 1.75 -2.83
CA LEU A 119 0.85 2.93 -2.11
C LEU A 119 1.96 3.80 -1.49
N ARG A 120 2.98 3.18 -0.89
CA ARG A 120 4.12 3.90 -0.30
C ARG A 120 4.95 4.60 -1.37
N TRP A 121 5.26 3.92 -2.47
CA TRP A 121 6.07 4.49 -3.55
C TRP A 121 5.34 5.63 -4.26
N LEU A 122 4.03 5.48 -4.48
CA LEU A 122 3.20 6.57 -4.99
C LEU A 122 3.27 7.79 -4.07
N LEU A 123 3.09 7.62 -2.75
CA LEU A 123 3.13 8.72 -1.80
C LEU A 123 4.53 9.37 -1.72
N GLU A 124 5.59 8.57 -1.70
CA GLU A 124 6.97 9.05 -1.69
C GLU A 124 7.29 9.87 -2.95
N ALA A 125 6.89 9.37 -4.13
CA ALA A 125 7.04 10.05 -5.40
C ALA A 125 6.25 11.38 -5.42
N THR A 126 5.01 11.35 -4.95
CA THR A 126 4.14 12.53 -4.82
C THR A 126 4.80 13.62 -3.95
N ARG A 127 5.31 13.25 -2.77
CA ARG A 127 5.94 14.22 -1.85
C ARG A 127 7.18 14.90 -2.44
N LYS A 128 7.92 14.20 -3.31
CA LYS A 128 9.13 14.73 -3.99
C LYS A 128 8.83 15.72 -5.11
N ARG A 129 7.58 15.79 -5.60
CA ARG A 129 7.21 16.74 -6.66
C ARG A 129 7.29 18.20 -6.19
N LYS A 130 7.62 19.10 -7.11
CA LYS A 130 7.81 20.53 -6.84
C LYS A 130 6.53 21.38 -6.94
N ASN A 131 5.35 20.76 -7.18
CA ASN A 131 4.09 21.47 -7.26
C ASN A 131 3.71 22.16 -5.94
N LYS A 132 2.84 23.17 -5.98
CA LYS A 132 2.47 23.99 -4.83
C LYS A 132 1.66 23.21 -3.79
N THR A 133 0.56 22.58 -4.18
CA THR A 133 -0.32 21.86 -3.26
C THR A 133 -0.10 20.35 -3.30
N MET A 134 -0.47 19.63 -2.22
CA MET A 134 -0.37 18.17 -2.18
C MET A 134 -1.37 17.52 -3.16
N SER A 135 -2.53 18.14 -3.37
CA SER A 135 -3.53 17.69 -4.34
C SER A 135 -2.99 17.75 -5.76
N ASP A 136 -2.30 18.83 -6.15
CA ASP A 136 -1.66 18.97 -7.48
C ASP A 136 -0.54 17.95 -7.68
N LYS A 137 0.28 17.73 -6.63
CA LYS A 137 1.34 16.72 -6.66
C LYS A 137 0.78 15.34 -6.93
N LEU A 138 -0.26 14.98 -6.18
CA LEU A 138 -0.91 13.67 -6.27
C LEU A 138 -1.61 13.49 -7.61
N PHE A 139 -2.32 14.52 -8.08
CA PHE A 139 -2.95 14.52 -9.38
C PHE A 139 -1.95 14.20 -10.50
N ASN A 140 -0.85 14.94 -10.57
CA ASN A 140 0.16 14.75 -11.61
C ASN A 140 0.84 13.38 -11.52
N GLU A 141 1.13 12.88 -10.30
CA GLU A 141 1.74 11.54 -10.14
C GLU A 141 0.78 10.42 -10.54
N LEU A 142 -0.51 10.53 -10.23
CA LEU A 142 -1.52 9.56 -10.63
C LEU A 142 -1.71 9.52 -12.15
N MET A 143 -1.75 10.69 -12.78
CA MET A 143 -1.85 10.79 -14.25
C MET A 143 -0.65 10.18 -14.94
N ASP A 144 0.57 10.49 -14.47
CA ASP A 144 1.79 9.89 -15.02
C ASP A 144 1.83 8.37 -14.81
N ALA A 145 1.47 7.92 -13.59
CA ALA A 145 1.47 6.50 -13.25
C ALA A 145 0.42 5.68 -14.03
N SER A 146 -0.74 6.27 -14.34
CA SER A 146 -1.76 5.63 -15.21
C SER A 146 -1.21 5.39 -16.61
N GLN A 147 -0.37 6.31 -17.13
CA GLN A 147 0.32 6.22 -18.41
C GLN A 147 1.65 5.44 -18.34
N LYS A 148 1.93 4.73 -17.25
CA LYS A 148 3.20 4.03 -16.99
C LYS A 148 4.43 4.92 -17.01
N LYS A 149 4.30 6.16 -16.58
CA LYS A 149 5.36 7.17 -16.45
C LYS A 149 5.50 7.61 -14.99
N GLY A 150 6.48 8.46 -14.70
CA GLY A 150 6.65 9.06 -13.37
C GLY A 150 7.66 8.34 -12.48
N SER A 151 7.95 8.99 -11.35
CA SER A 151 9.01 8.54 -10.43
C SER A 151 8.63 7.28 -9.64
N ALA A 152 7.35 7.05 -9.39
CA ALA A 152 6.86 5.82 -8.76
C ALA A 152 7.07 4.60 -9.67
N ILE A 153 6.81 4.73 -10.97
CA ILE A 153 7.06 3.67 -11.97
C ILE A 153 8.55 3.40 -12.08
N LYS A 154 9.36 4.45 -12.18
CA LYS A 154 10.83 4.29 -12.24
C LYS A 154 11.35 3.50 -11.03
N LYS A 155 10.84 3.77 -9.83
CA LYS A 155 11.23 3.02 -8.63
C LYS A 155 10.88 1.53 -8.71
N ARG A 156 9.72 1.18 -9.30
CA ARG A 156 9.36 -0.22 -9.59
C ARG A 156 10.37 -0.85 -10.55
N GLU A 157 10.67 -0.17 -11.66
CA GLU A 157 11.61 -0.66 -12.69
C GLU A 157 13.01 -0.84 -12.13
N ASP A 158 13.50 0.11 -11.33
CA ASP A 158 14.81 0.02 -10.68
C ASP A 158 14.86 -1.18 -9.70
N THR A 159 13.76 -1.44 -8.97
CA THR A 159 13.65 -2.62 -8.09
C THR A 159 13.67 -3.92 -8.88
N HIS A 160 12.95 -3.99 -10.01
CA HIS A 160 12.94 -5.16 -10.88
C HIS A 160 14.31 -5.38 -11.53
N ARG A 161 14.98 -4.32 -11.98
CA ARG A 161 16.35 -4.38 -12.53
C ARG A 161 17.34 -4.89 -11.51
N MET A 162 17.28 -4.41 -10.26
CA MET A 162 18.12 -4.93 -9.18
C MET A 162 17.83 -6.41 -8.89
N ALA A 163 16.56 -6.84 -8.93
CA ALA A 163 16.19 -8.24 -8.73
C ALA A 163 16.72 -9.13 -9.88
N GLU A 164 16.69 -8.64 -11.10
CA GLU A 164 17.20 -9.34 -12.28
C GLU A 164 18.73 -9.47 -12.24
N SER A 165 19.45 -8.39 -11.91
CA SER A 165 20.91 -8.43 -11.75
C SER A 165 21.37 -9.41 -10.68
N ASN A 166 20.56 -9.64 -9.65
CA ASN A 166 20.85 -10.55 -8.54
C ASN A 166 20.23 -11.95 -8.72
N LYS A 167 19.72 -12.28 -9.92
CA LYS A 167 19.05 -13.55 -10.20
C LYS A 167 19.90 -14.78 -9.89
N ALA A 168 21.22 -14.68 -10.03
CA ALA A 168 22.16 -15.75 -9.69
C ALA A 168 22.06 -16.19 -8.22
N PHE A 169 21.67 -15.30 -7.32
CA PHE A 169 21.53 -15.59 -5.88
C PHE A 169 20.13 -16.08 -5.47
N ALA A 170 19.25 -16.35 -6.43
CA ALA A 170 17.88 -16.82 -6.16
C ALA A 170 17.83 -18.16 -5.39
N HIS A 171 18.86 -19.00 -5.51
CA HIS A 171 18.97 -20.28 -4.80
C HIS A 171 19.14 -20.12 -3.28
N PHE A 172 19.54 -18.94 -2.78
CA PHE A 172 19.57 -18.63 -1.35
C PHE A 172 18.20 -18.22 -0.78
N ARG A 173 17.13 -18.47 -1.52
CA ARG A 173 15.76 -18.22 -1.11
C ARG A 173 15.22 -19.40 -0.27
N TRP A 174 15.18 -19.28 1.04
CA TRP A 174 14.48 -20.16 1.99
C TRP A 174 13.62 -19.37 2.98
#